data_6ce3e5923747458ad73288ae4706df0f
#
_entry.id   6ce3e5923747458ad73288ae4706df0f
#
_cell.length_a   1.000
_cell.length_b   1.000
_cell.length_c   1.000
_cell.angle_alpha   90.00
_cell.angle_beta   90.00
_cell.angle_gamma   90.00
#
_symmetry.space_group_name_H-M   'P 1'
#
loop_
_entity.id
_entity.type
_entity.pdbx_description
1 polymer ?
#
loop_
_entity_poly.entity_id
_entity_poly.type
_entity_poly.pdbx_seq_one_letter_code
_entity_poly.pdbx_strand_id
1 'polypeptide(L)'
;MKHPRTKQPGFVARVLTNGTESFDDICDIAGINTTYTQEEIVACAGLMLKAAARQLKNGKIIDLGPLGKLYPSVSGKWVENEEDLSLADLTPHTNYRPSDEISEAIKGASLGWANAKDEESQEQQQEPENPDTPDPNNPGGGDLEG
;
A
#
# COMPACT_ATOMS: atom_id res chain seq x y z
N MET A 1 23.38 -7.19 -3.97
CA MET A 1 23.42 -6.72 -2.58
C MET A 1 24.26 -7.71 -1.77
N LYS A 2 25.02 -7.29 -0.77
CA LYS A 2 25.81 -8.25 0.07
C LYS A 2 25.01 -8.58 1.32
N HIS A 3 25.03 -9.86 1.72
CA HIS A 3 24.38 -10.31 2.95
C HIS A 3 24.98 -9.60 4.17
N PRO A 4 24.19 -9.02 5.09
CA PRO A 4 24.72 -8.17 6.18
C PRO A 4 25.67 -8.87 7.14
N ARG A 5 25.54 -10.19 7.33
CA ARG A 5 26.43 -10.98 8.22
C ARG A 5 27.60 -11.65 7.49
N THR A 6 27.39 -12.15 6.27
CA THR A 6 28.39 -12.96 5.57
C THR A 6 29.14 -12.21 4.47
N LYS A 7 28.70 -11.00 4.12
CA LYS A 7 29.22 -10.15 3.02
C LYS A 7 29.26 -10.86 1.65
N GLN A 8 28.61 -12.01 1.54
CA GLN A 8 28.50 -12.75 0.28
C GLN A 8 27.49 -12.06 -0.66
N PRO A 9 27.71 -12.11 -1.98
CA PRO A 9 26.72 -11.65 -2.93
C PRO A 9 25.46 -12.52 -2.85
N GLY A 10 24.30 -11.88 -2.89
CA GLY A 10 23.02 -12.59 -2.79
C GLY A 10 21.87 -11.73 -3.27
N PHE A 11 20.70 -12.35 -3.44
CA PHE A 11 19.48 -11.71 -3.85
C PHE A 11 18.59 -11.45 -2.64
N VAL A 12 17.91 -10.32 -2.64
CA VAL A 12 16.93 -9.94 -1.63
C VAL A 12 15.63 -9.60 -2.35
N ALA A 13 14.55 -10.25 -1.95
CA ALA A 13 13.24 -9.89 -2.43
C ALA A 13 12.86 -8.48 -1.93
N ARG A 14 12.29 -7.68 -2.82
CA ARG A 14 11.74 -6.37 -2.50
C ARG A 14 10.35 -6.25 -3.11
N VAL A 15 9.47 -5.61 -2.39
CA VAL A 15 8.15 -5.27 -2.91
C VAL A 15 8.29 -4.07 -3.84
N LEU A 16 7.72 -4.17 -5.04
CA LEU A 16 7.45 -3.01 -5.87
C LEU A 16 6.06 -2.50 -5.49
N THR A 17 6.01 -1.24 -5.06
CA THR A 17 4.75 -0.59 -4.73
C THR A 17 4.07 -0.12 -6.00
N ASN A 18 2.76 -0.29 -6.07
CA ASN A 18 1.93 0.16 -7.19
C ASN A 18 1.26 1.52 -6.90
N GLY A 19 2.03 2.46 -6.36
CA GLY A 19 1.56 3.79 -6.02
C GLY A 19 1.32 3.98 -4.51
N THR A 20 0.71 5.10 -4.18
CA THR A 20 0.33 5.49 -2.81
C THR A 20 -1.08 6.05 -2.85
N GLU A 21 -1.97 5.45 -2.10
CA GLU A 21 -3.28 6.02 -1.84
C GLU A 21 -3.16 7.10 -0.75
N SER A 22 -3.81 8.23 -0.95
CA SER A 22 -3.83 9.29 0.05
C SER A 22 -4.78 8.94 1.19
N PHE A 23 -4.62 9.64 2.32
CA PHE A 23 -5.55 9.49 3.44
C PHE A 23 -6.98 9.88 3.06
N ASP A 24 -7.12 10.91 2.22
CA ASP A 24 -8.42 11.40 1.76
C ASP A 24 -9.10 10.38 0.84
N ASP A 25 -8.34 9.73 -0.06
CA ASP A 25 -8.87 8.66 -0.92
C ASP A 25 -9.37 7.46 -0.09
N ILE A 26 -8.62 7.07 0.94
CA ILE A 26 -9.04 6.00 1.86
C ILE A 26 -10.31 6.40 2.63
N CYS A 27 -10.44 7.67 3.05
CA CYS A 27 -11.64 8.16 3.71
C CYS A 27 -12.85 8.20 2.77
N ASP A 28 -12.64 8.53 1.51
CA ASP A 28 -13.69 8.51 0.48
C ASP A 28 -14.19 7.07 0.26
N ILE A 29 -13.28 6.12 0.06
CA ILE A 29 -13.60 4.70 -0.06
C ILE A 29 -14.36 4.19 1.19
N ALA A 30 -13.92 4.58 2.39
CA ALA A 30 -14.58 4.19 3.64
C ALA A 30 -15.97 4.78 3.79
N GLY A 31 -16.24 5.93 3.18
CA GLY A 31 -17.57 6.58 3.14
C GLY A 31 -18.59 5.89 2.23
N ILE A 32 -18.13 5.07 1.27
CA ILE A 32 -19.01 4.37 0.34
C ILE A 32 -19.98 3.47 1.11
N ASN A 33 -21.26 3.58 0.81
CA ASN A 33 -22.36 2.84 1.46
C ASN A 33 -22.55 3.15 2.96
N THR A 34 -22.05 4.29 3.44
CA THR A 34 -22.32 4.78 4.80
C THR A 34 -23.12 6.11 4.74
N THR A 35 -23.56 6.57 5.90
CA THR A 35 -24.19 7.90 6.04
C THR A 35 -23.17 8.99 6.38
N TYR A 36 -21.91 8.63 6.58
CA TYR A 36 -20.85 9.56 6.92
C TYR A 36 -20.26 10.17 5.64
N THR A 37 -20.00 11.47 5.69
CA THR A 37 -19.27 12.16 4.64
C THR A 37 -17.75 11.93 4.81
N GLN A 38 -17.00 12.09 3.73
CA GLN A 38 -15.53 12.04 3.76
C GLN A 38 -14.96 12.99 4.82
N GLU A 39 -15.48 14.23 4.87
CA GLU A 39 -15.00 15.24 5.81
C GLU A 39 -15.24 14.86 7.27
N GLU A 40 -16.36 14.20 7.56
CA GLU A 40 -16.65 13.69 8.91
C GLU A 40 -15.67 12.60 9.31
N ILE A 41 -15.35 11.67 8.40
CA ILE A 41 -14.38 10.59 8.63
C ILE A 41 -12.99 11.18 8.88
N VAL A 42 -12.55 12.12 8.03
CA VAL A 42 -11.28 12.83 8.17
C VAL A 42 -11.20 13.57 9.51
N ALA A 43 -12.27 14.28 9.90
CA ALA A 43 -12.33 15.00 11.15
C ALA A 43 -12.22 14.07 12.36
N CYS A 44 -12.95 12.96 12.37
CA CYS A 44 -12.89 11.95 13.43
C CYS A 44 -11.49 11.34 13.56
N ALA A 45 -10.89 10.93 12.46
CA ALA A 45 -9.54 10.37 12.44
C ALA A 45 -8.50 11.39 12.93
N GLY A 46 -8.63 12.66 12.55
CA GLY A 46 -7.77 13.75 13.03
C GLY A 46 -7.87 13.97 14.54
N LEU A 47 -9.07 13.89 15.12
CA LEU A 47 -9.27 13.97 16.56
C LEU A 47 -8.66 12.78 17.29
N MET A 48 -8.84 11.57 16.79
CA MET A 48 -8.24 10.36 17.34
C MET A 48 -6.70 10.46 17.35
N LEU A 49 -6.11 10.90 16.23
CA LEU A 49 -4.66 11.05 16.10
C LEU A 49 -4.12 12.10 17.09
N LYS A 50 -4.80 13.24 17.26
CA LYS A 50 -4.41 14.26 18.24
C LYS A 50 -4.45 13.73 19.68
N ALA A 51 -5.47 12.94 20.01
CA ALA A 51 -5.59 12.31 21.32
C ALA A 51 -4.47 11.28 21.54
N ALA A 52 -4.22 10.41 20.56
CA ALA A 52 -3.16 9.42 20.57
C ALA A 52 -1.78 10.07 20.75
N ALA A 53 -1.47 11.12 19.97
CA ALA A 53 -0.20 11.84 20.05
C ALA A 53 0.05 12.44 21.44
N ARG A 54 -1.00 12.97 22.10
CA ARG A 54 -0.91 13.47 23.46
C ARG A 54 -0.53 12.39 24.47
N GLN A 55 -1.12 11.19 24.34
CA GLN A 55 -0.84 10.10 25.25
C GLN A 55 0.52 9.44 24.98
N LEU A 56 0.95 9.37 23.70
CA LEU A 56 2.30 8.91 23.33
C LEU A 56 3.39 9.77 23.97
N LYS A 57 3.21 11.10 24.04
CA LYS A 57 4.13 12.01 24.75
C LYS A 57 4.26 11.68 26.23
N ASN A 58 3.23 11.09 26.81
CA ASN A 58 3.25 10.62 28.21
C ASN A 58 3.79 9.19 28.37
N GLY A 59 4.40 8.62 27.32
CA GLY A 59 4.98 7.29 27.34
C GLY A 59 3.97 6.15 27.32
N LYS A 60 2.70 6.41 26.98
CA LYS A 60 1.66 5.37 26.95
C LYS A 60 1.65 4.64 25.62
N ILE A 61 1.43 3.33 25.68
CA ILE A 61 1.07 2.52 24.52
C ILE A 61 -0.36 2.86 24.11
N ILE A 62 -0.59 3.09 22.83
CA ILE A 62 -1.90 3.41 22.28
C ILE A 62 -2.44 2.24 21.51
N ASP A 63 -3.58 1.75 21.93
CA ASP A 63 -4.36 0.76 21.18
C ASP A 63 -5.35 1.50 20.26
N LEU A 64 -5.19 1.33 18.97
CA LEU A 64 -6.06 1.90 17.93
C LEU A 64 -7.12 0.89 17.44
N GLY A 65 -7.35 -0.16 18.21
CA GLY A 65 -8.31 -1.20 17.86
C GLY A 65 -7.94 -1.94 16.58
N PRO A 66 -8.83 -1.98 15.57
CA PRO A 66 -8.60 -2.70 14.32
C PRO A 66 -7.36 -2.22 13.54
N LEU A 67 -6.90 -1.00 13.77
CA LEU A 67 -5.70 -0.47 13.12
C LEU A 67 -4.40 -0.99 13.74
N GLY A 68 -4.43 -1.50 14.98
CA GLY A 68 -3.22 -1.97 15.65
C GLY A 68 -2.78 -1.08 16.80
N LYS A 69 -1.47 -1.08 17.10
CA LYS A 69 -0.93 -0.41 18.30
C LYS A 69 0.29 0.44 17.99
N LEU A 70 0.39 1.55 18.71
CA LEU A 70 1.55 2.43 18.70
C LEU A 70 2.32 2.31 20.02
N TYR A 71 3.62 2.10 19.91
CA TYR A 71 4.53 1.94 21.03
C TYR A 71 5.54 3.09 21.04
N PRO A 72 5.63 3.90 22.11
CA PRO A 72 6.73 4.82 22.26
C PRO A 72 8.04 4.04 22.44
N SER A 73 9.09 4.48 21.80
CA SER A 73 10.41 3.87 21.85
C SER A 73 11.48 4.93 21.76
N VAL A 74 12.69 4.57 22.10
CA VAL A 74 13.86 5.42 21.95
C VAL A 74 14.97 4.65 21.25
N SER A 75 15.75 5.32 20.45
CA SER A 75 17.01 4.81 19.91
C SER A 75 18.16 5.69 20.36
N GLY A 76 19.32 5.11 20.55
CA GLY A 76 20.53 5.79 20.96
C GLY A 76 21.77 4.98 20.60
N LYS A 77 22.94 5.55 20.85
CA LYS A 77 24.22 4.86 20.71
C LYS A 77 24.37 3.84 21.83
N TRP A 78 24.99 2.73 21.52
CA TRP A 78 25.43 1.80 22.54
C TRP A 78 26.63 2.42 23.30
N VAL A 79 26.60 2.37 24.61
CA VAL A 79 27.66 2.82 25.50
C VAL A 79 28.04 1.69 26.44
N GLU A 80 29.30 1.64 26.88
CA GLU A 80 29.82 0.60 27.75
C GLU A 80 29.44 0.85 29.21
N ASN A 81 29.45 2.11 29.64
CA ASN A 81 29.11 2.50 31.02
C ASN A 81 27.83 3.33 31.04
N GLU A 82 27.04 3.20 32.09
CA GLU A 82 25.80 3.96 32.27
C GLU A 82 26.06 5.47 32.37
N GLU A 83 27.20 5.86 32.92
CA GLU A 83 27.61 7.27 33.06
C GLU A 83 27.83 7.98 31.71
N ASP A 84 28.13 7.21 30.66
CA ASP A 84 28.33 7.72 29.31
C ASP A 84 27.00 7.91 28.56
N LEU A 85 25.88 7.47 29.14
CA LEU A 85 24.56 7.60 28.53
C LEU A 85 24.00 9.01 28.72
N SER A 86 23.92 9.77 27.63
CA SER A 86 23.31 11.11 27.62
C SER A 86 21.91 11.09 27.03
N LEU A 87 20.96 11.76 27.70
CA LEU A 87 19.62 11.96 27.16
C LEU A 87 19.62 12.72 25.82
N ALA A 88 20.66 13.52 25.57
CA ALA A 88 20.82 14.26 24.32
C ALA A 88 21.11 13.35 23.11
N ASP A 89 21.68 12.14 23.36
CA ASP A 89 21.98 11.16 22.33
C ASP A 89 20.80 10.23 22.01
N LEU A 90 19.70 10.37 22.76
CA LEU A 90 18.50 9.56 22.58
C LEU A 90 17.52 10.23 21.62
N THR A 91 17.06 9.48 20.65
CA THR A 91 16.02 9.93 19.71
C THR A 91 14.72 9.18 19.97
N PRO A 92 13.69 9.84 20.48
CA PRO A 92 12.37 9.23 20.65
C PRO A 92 11.73 8.98 19.29
N HIS A 93 11.07 7.84 19.15
CA HIS A 93 10.30 7.45 17.96
C HIS A 93 9.11 6.60 18.34
N THR A 94 8.24 6.34 17.38
CA THR A 94 7.07 5.50 17.58
C THR A 94 7.17 4.27 16.69
N ASN A 95 7.01 3.09 17.28
CA ASN A 95 6.89 1.85 16.56
C ASN A 95 5.40 1.53 16.37
N TYR A 96 5.04 1.14 15.16
CA TYR A 96 3.70 0.67 14.83
C TYR A 96 3.68 -0.85 14.73
N ARG A 97 2.68 -1.47 15.37
CA ARG A 97 2.38 -2.88 15.22
C ARG A 97 0.97 -3.02 14.66
N PRO A 98 0.83 -3.55 13.45
CA PRO A 98 -0.49 -3.76 12.84
C PRO A 98 -1.31 -4.75 13.66
N SER A 99 -2.64 -4.68 13.51
CA SER A 99 -3.55 -5.69 14.02
C SER A 99 -3.40 -7.02 13.26
N ASP A 100 -4.00 -8.06 13.77
CA ASP A 100 -4.03 -9.36 13.09
C ASP A 100 -4.79 -9.25 11.77
N GLU A 101 -5.87 -8.46 11.71
CA GLU A 101 -6.65 -8.21 10.51
C GLU A 101 -5.81 -7.60 9.37
N ILE A 102 -5.04 -6.55 9.65
CA ILE A 102 -4.12 -5.94 8.67
C ILE A 102 -3.04 -6.93 8.27
N SER A 103 -2.51 -7.69 9.24
CA SER A 103 -1.46 -8.67 9.00
C SER A 103 -1.94 -9.84 8.13
N GLU A 104 -3.17 -10.29 8.30
CA GLU A 104 -3.77 -11.33 7.48
C GLU A 104 -4.11 -10.82 6.07
N ALA A 105 -4.59 -9.58 5.95
CA ALA A 105 -4.87 -8.98 4.65
C ALA A 105 -3.63 -8.97 3.74
N ILE A 106 -2.47 -8.61 4.27
CA ILE A 106 -1.23 -8.60 3.48
C ILE A 106 -0.70 -10.00 3.15
N LYS A 107 -0.95 -11.00 4.01
CA LYS A 107 -0.59 -12.40 3.73
C LYS A 107 -1.39 -12.99 2.58
N GLY A 108 -2.61 -12.52 2.37
CA GLY A 108 -3.46 -12.91 1.25
C GLY A 108 -3.07 -12.29 -0.09
N ALA A 109 -2.10 -11.39 -0.13
CA ALA A 109 -1.66 -10.75 -1.36
C ALA A 109 -0.96 -11.74 -2.29
N SER A 110 -1.29 -11.67 -3.58
CA SER A 110 -0.60 -12.44 -4.62
C SER A 110 0.82 -11.91 -4.82
N LEU A 111 1.78 -12.81 -4.86
CA LEU A 111 3.18 -12.48 -5.14
C LEU A 111 3.52 -12.86 -6.58
N GLY A 112 4.08 -11.92 -7.32
CA GLY A 112 4.58 -12.12 -8.68
C GLY A 112 6.00 -11.57 -8.85
N TRP A 113 6.69 -11.96 -9.91
CA TRP A 113 7.98 -11.41 -10.25
C TRP A 113 7.81 -10.09 -11.00
N ALA A 114 8.43 -9.04 -10.54
CA ALA A 114 8.38 -7.73 -11.19
C ALA A 114 9.01 -7.72 -12.60
N ASN A 115 9.82 -8.73 -12.91
CA ASN A 115 10.46 -8.92 -14.21
C ASN A 115 9.74 -9.97 -15.08
N ALA A 116 8.62 -10.52 -14.62
CA ALA A 116 7.71 -11.22 -15.52
C ALA A 116 7.16 -10.16 -16.48
N LYS A 117 7.93 -9.94 -17.56
CA LYS A 117 7.54 -9.05 -18.64
C LYS A 117 6.19 -9.50 -19.19
N ASP A 118 5.26 -8.58 -19.25
CA ASP A 118 4.37 -8.23 -20.37
C ASP A 118 4.09 -9.28 -21.48
N GLU A 119 4.33 -10.55 -21.27
CA GLU A 119 3.98 -11.58 -22.24
C GLU A 119 2.49 -11.95 -22.15
N GLU A 120 1.84 -11.73 -21.00
CA GLU A 120 0.40 -11.98 -20.85
C GLU A 120 -0.49 -10.81 -21.30
N SER A 121 0.06 -9.61 -21.48
CA SER A 121 -0.73 -8.45 -21.91
C SER A 121 -0.96 -8.40 -23.43
N GLN A 122 -0.33 -9.28 -24.21
CA GLN A 122 -0.50 -9.34 -25.66
C GLN A 122 -1.49 -10.42 -26.13
N GLU A 123 -1.88 -11.37 -25.29
CA GLU A 123 -2.87 -12.39 -25.68
C GLU A 123 -4.33 -11.97 -25.51
N GLN A 124 -4.62 -10.83 -24.87
CA GLN A 124 -6.00 -10.35 -24.69
C GLN A 124 -6.44 -9.27 -25.69
N GLN A 125 -5.63 -8.94 -26.69
CA GLN A 125 -6.00 -8.01 -27.77
C GLN A 125 -6.16 -8.64 -29.16
N GLN A 126 -6.20 -9.94 -29.26
CA GLN A 126 -6.74 -10.58 -30.46
C GLN A 126 -8.23 -10.88 -30.24
N GLU A 127 -9.02 -9.85 -30.44
CA GLU A 127 -10.45 -9.96 -30.71
C GLU A 127 -10.59 -10.81 -31.99
N PRO A 128 -11.37 -11.87 -32.00
CA PRO A 128 -11.58 -12.66 -33.20
C PRO A 128 -12.28 -11.77 -34.23
N GLU A 129 -11.59 -11.49 -35.32
CA GLU A 129 -12.20 -10.86 -36.49
C GLU A 129 -13.46 -11.64 -36.87
N ASN A 130 -14.59 -10.99 -36.71
CA ASN A 130 -15.87 -11.51 -37.16
C ASN A 130 -15.90 -11.45 -38.69
N PRO A 131 -16.00 -12.57 -39.41
CA PRO A 131 -15.92 -12.61 -40.88
C PRO A 131 -17.15 -12.05 -41.59
N ASP A 132 -18.09 -11.42 -40.90
CA ASP A 132 -19.37 -10.93 -41.46
C ASP A 132 -19.56 -9.40 -41.39
N THR A 133 -18.50 -8.62 -41.52
CA THR A 133 -18.66 -7.19 -41.82
C THR A 133 -18.58 -6.95 -43.30
N PRO A 134 -19.67 -6.49 -43.97
CA PRO A 134 -19.62 -6.13 -45.39
C PRO A 134 -18.72 -4.92 -45.58
N ASP A 135 -17.78 -5.04 -46.54
CA ASP A 135 -16.89 -3.99 -46.98
C ASP A 135 -17.67 -2.75 -47.45
N PRO A 136 -17.50 -1.55 -46.82
CA PRO A 136 -18.20 -0.34 -47.22
C PRO A 136 -17.68 0.27 -48.53
N ASN A 137 -16.70 -0.36 -49.23
CA ASN A 137 -16.06 0.17 -50.42
C ASN A 137 -16.33 -0.61 -51.70
N ASN A 138 -17.37 -1.45 -51.76
CA ASN A 138 -17.76 -2.06 -53.03
C ASN A 138 -19.10 -1.45 -53.54
N PRO A 139 -19.05 -0.34 -54.30
CA PRO A 139 -20.19 0.15 -55.05
C PRO A 139 -20.16 -0.48 -56.45
N GLY A 140 -20.82 -1.53 -56.62
CA GLY A 140 -20.80 -2.12 -57.94
C GLY A 140 -21.87 -3.12 -58.18
N GLY A 141 -22.67 -2.69 -58.97
CA GLY A 141 -23.19 -3.17 -60.21
C GLY A 141 -24.53 -3.84 -60.04
N GLY A 142 -25.46 -3.17 -60.37
CA GLY A 142 -26.54 -3.10 -61.22
C GLY A 142 -26.61 -4.12 -62.33
N ASP A 143 -27.80 -4.27 -62.74
CA ASP A 143 -28.40 -4.82 -63.99
C ASP A 143 -29.20 -6.08 -63.70
N LEU A 144 -30.48 -5.93 -63.70
CA LEU A 144 -31.40 -5.86 -64.83
C LEU A 144 -31.80 -7.24 -65.37
N GLU A 145 -33.07 -7.39 -65.45
CA GLU A 145 -33.84 -8.17 -66.39
C GLU A 145 -34.18 -9.66 -66.07
N GLY A 146 -35.51 -9.81 -66.06
CA GLY A 146 -36.20 -11.02 -66.44
C GLY A 146 -37.57 -11.15 -65.80
#